data_69c9b0032736eb0a42d0c5de2689faa2
#
_entry.id   69c9b0032736eb0a42d0c5de2689faa2
#
_cell.length_a   1.000
_cell.length_b   1.000
_cell.length_c   1.000
_cell.angle_alpha   90.00
_cell.angle_beta   90.00
_cell.angle_gamma   90.00
#
_symmetry.space_group_name_H-M   'P 1'
#
loop_
_entity.id
_entity.type
_entity.pdbx_description
1 polymer ?
#
loop_
_entity_poly.entity_id
_entity_poly.type
_entity_poly.pdbx_seq_one_letter_code
_entity_poly.pdbx_strand_id
1 'polypeptide(L)'
;QNQLYAEAIYYAYTGFVVAAKALLLSKDVECNTQIKILKDFDEHYVETAIVPVDGGFENLVLSINKNEPDADFAQQYVARYNSFLEEVLVHRATITNAEKVVLESAYKA
;
A
#
# COMPACT_ATOMS: atom_id res chain seq x y z
N GLN A 1 8.52 -2.46 26.08
CA GLN A 1 9.65 -2.36 25.18
C GLN A 1 9.31 -1.47 23.99
N ASN A 2 9.47 -0.19 24.21
CA ASN A 2 9.09 0.82 23.22
C ASN A 2 9.88 0.67 21.91
N GLN A 3 11.13 0.20 21.99
CA GLN A 3 11.96 0.04 20.80
C GLN A 3 11.41 -1.00 19.84
N LEU A 4 10.91 -2.12 20.37
CA LEU A 4 10.33 -3.17 19.53
C LEU A 4 9.05 -2.70 18.83
N TYR A 5 8.23 -1.91 19.53
CA TYR A 5 7.02 -1.37 18.92
C TYR A 5 7.36 -0.33 17.86
N ALA A 6 8.33 0.52 18.13
CA ALA A 6 8.78 1.51 17.15
C ALA A 6 9.35 0.85 15.90
N GLU A 7 10.11 -0.23 16.05
CA GLU A 7 10.65 -0.98 14.91
C GLU A 7 9.56 -1.62 14.08
N ALA A 8 8.56 -2.22 14.73
CA ALA A 8 7.43 -2.83 14.03
C ALA A 8 6.63 -1.79 13.25
N ILE A 9 6.40 -0.63 13.86
CA ILE A 9 5.70 0.48 13.22
C ILE A 9 6.48 0.98 12.02
N TYR A 10 7.80 1.15 12.17
CA TYR A 10 8.65 1.61 11.07
C TYR A 10 8.67 0.61 9.92
N TYR A 11 8.72 -0.68 10.25
CA TYR A 11 8.65 -1.72 9.23
C TYR A 11 7.37 -1.61 8.41
N ALA A 12 6.23 -1.47 9.09
CA ALA A 12 4.94 -1.32 8.41
C ALA A 12 4.89 -0.04 7.58
N TYR A 13 5.40 1.08 8.13
CA TYR A 13 5.47 2.34 7.41
C TYR A 13 6.23 2.18 6.09
N THR A 14 7.42 1.60 6.16
CA THR A 14 8.25 1.36 4.97
C THR A 14 7.50 0.47 3.97
N GLY A 15 6.84 -0.57 4.47
CA GLY A 15 6.08 -1.48 3.62
C GLY A 15 4.90 -0.78 2.91
N PHE A 16 4.18 0.08 3.61
CA PHE A 16 3.11 0.88 2.99
C PHE A 16 3.66 1.69 1.81
N VAL A 17 4.75 2.40 2.03
CA VAL A 17 5.32 3.28 1.01
C VAL A 17 5.84 2.48 -0.19
N VAL A 18 6.54 1.39 0.06
CA VAL A 18 7.09 0.54 -1.02
C VAL A 18 5.98 -0.09 -1.85
N ALA A 19 4.95 -0.63 -1.19
CA ALA A 19 3.83 -1.25 -1.89
C ALA A 19 3.07 -0.23 -2.73
N ALA A 20 2.82 0.96 -2.18
CA ALA A 20 2.14 2.02 -2.91
C ALA A 20 2.94 2.46 -4.13
N LYS A 21 4.25 2.65 -3.97
CA LYS A 21 5.12 3.03 -5.09
C LYS A 21 5.10 1.98 -6.19
N ALA A 22 5.14 0.70 -5.82
CA ALA A 22 5.11 -0.38 -6.80
C ALA A 22 3.84 -0.36 -7.64
N LEU A 23 2.68 -0.15 -7.00
CA LEU A 23 1.42 -0.06 -7.73
C LEU A 23 1.35 1.18 -8.62
N LEU A 24 1.83 2.32 -8.13
CA LEU A 24 1.84 3.54 -8.94
C LEU A 24 2.74 3.38 -10.17
N LEU A 25 3.90 2.76 -10.01
CA LEU A 25 4.79 2.49 -11.14
C LEU A 25 4.15 1.58 -12.17
N SER A 26 3.30 0.65 -11.74
CA SER A 26 2.60 -0.23 -12.67
C SER A 26 1.57 0.52 -13.52
N LYS A 27 1.19 1.73 -13.12
CA LYS A 27 0.33 2.63 -13.89
C LYS A 27 1.12 3.74 -14.58
N ASP A 28 2.44 3.62 -14.63
CA ASP A 28 3.33 4.65 -15.19
C ASP A 28 3.26 5.99 -14.44
N VAL A 29 2.92 5.95 -13.16
CA VAL A 29 2.92 7.14 -12.31
C VAL A 29 4.25 7.20 -11.57
N GLU A 30 5.05 8.21 -11.89
CA GLU A 30 6.35 8.42 -11.25
C GLU A 30 6.22 9.38 -10.08
N CYS A 31 6.75 8.99 -8.93
CA CYS A 31 6.73 9.81 -7.73
C CYS A 31 8.13 9.95 -7.18
N ASN A 32 8.59 11.19 -7.02
CA ASN A 32 9.94 11.49 -6.57
C ASN A 32 10.06 11.73 -5.07
N THR A 33 8.94 11.87 -4.35
CA THR A 33 8.93 12.10 -2.91
C THR A 33 7.92 11.19 -2.25
N GLN A 34 8.13 10.93 -0.95
CA GLN A 34 7.17 10.12 -0.18
C GLN A 34 5.80 10.80 -0.11
N ILE A 35 5.77 12.11 0.09
CA ILE A 35 4.49 12.84 0.15
C ILE A 35 3.70 12.66 -1.13
N LYS A 36 4.36 12.72 -2.27
CA LYS A 36 3.70 12.53 -3.56
C LYS A 36 3.19 11.11 -3.72
N ILE A 37 3.96 10.12 -3.26
CA ILE A 37 3.51 8.71 -3.27
C ILE A 37 2.20 8.56 -2.50
N LEU A 38 2.11 9.12 -1.30
CA LEU A 38 0.92 9.01 -0.46
C LEU A 38 -0.29 9.67 -1.11
N LYS A 39 -0.12 10.87 -1.65
CA LYS A 39 -1.20 11.60 -2.29
C LYS A 39 -1.66 10.95 -3.60
N ASP A 40 -0.72 10.55 -4.43
CA ASP A 40 -1.04 9.91 -5.71
C ASP A 40 -1.69 8.55 -5.50
N PHE A 41 -1.29 7.81 -4.47
CA PHE A 41 -1.94 6.55 -4.17
C PHE A 41 -3.40 6.76 -3.79
N ASP A 42 -3.70 7.76 -2.96
CA ASP A 42 -5.09 8.10 -2.64
C ASP A 42 -5.88 8.42 -3.91
N GLU A 43 -5.31 9.24 -4.78
CA GLU A 43 -6.01 9.66 -6.00
C GLU A 43 -6.26 8.49 -6.96
N HIS A 44 -5.25 7.65 -7.18
CA HIS A 44 -5.33 6.60 -8.21
C HIS A 44 -5.94 5.30 -7.72
N TYR A 45 -5.89 5.00 -6.44
CA TYR A 45 -6.32 3.70 -5.93
C TYR A 45 -7.39 3.76 -4.87
N VAL A 46 -7.35 4.74 -3.96
CA VAL A 46 -8.34 4.83 -2.87
C VAL A 46 -9.62 5.51 -3.34
N GLU A 47 -9.50 6.66 -3.97
CA GLU A 47 -10.67 7.40 -4.47
C GLU A 47 -11.41 6.63 -5.56
N THR A 48 -10.70 5.81 -6.30
CA THR A 48 -11.27 4.96 -7.34
C THR A 48 -11.81 3.64 -6.80
N ALA A 49 -11.65 3.38 -5.51
CA ALA A 49 -12.07 2.15 -4.82
C ALA A 49 -11.40 0.88 -5.34
N ILE A 50 -10.25 0.99 -6.02
CA ILE A 50 -9.48 -0.17 -6.46
C ILE A 50 -8.83 -0.85 -5.26
N VAL A 51 -8.20 -0.05 -4.38
CA VAL A 51 -7.65 -0.51 -3.10
C VAL A 51 -8.25 0.37 -2.01
N PRO A 52 -9.33 -0.09 -1.36
CA PRO A 52 -9.99 0.74 -0.36
C PRO A 52 -9.16 0.89 0.91
N VAL A 53 -9.06 2.11 1.41
CA VAL A 53 -8.39 2.41 2.69
C VAL A 53 -9.28 3.35 3.48
N ASP A 54 -9.80 2.88 4.60
CA ASP A 54 -10.67 3.68 5.45
C ASP A 54 -9.94 4.93 5.96
N GLY A 55 -10.51 6.09 5.70
CA GLY A 55 -9.93 7.36 6.10
C GLY A 55 -8.84 7.89 5.18
N GLY A 56 -8.45 7.13 4.15
CA GLY A 56 -7.44 7.53 3.18
C GLY A 56 -6.06 6.99 3.50
N PHE A 57 -5.27 6.76 2.45
CA PHE A 57 -3.95 6.16 2.58
C PHE A 57 -2.96 7.12 3.29
N GLU A 58 -2.94 8.38 2.87
CA GLU A 58 -2.05 9.36 3.49
C GLU A 58 -2.30 9.47 4.99
N ASN A 59 -3.57 9.57 5.39
CA ASN A 59 -3.94 9.65 6.80
C ASN A 59 -3.52 8.40 7.58
N LEU A 60 -3.70 7.22 6.99
CA LEU A 60 -3.30 5.98 7.63
C LEU A 60 -1.79 5.93 7.84
N VAL A 61 -1.02 6.16 6.78
CA VAL A 61 0.44 6.05 6.84
C VAL A 61 1.04 7.07 7.81
N LEU A 62 0.53 8.29 7.78
CA LEU A 62 1.04 9.37 8.63
C LEU A 62 0.46 9.38 10.04
N SER A 63 -0.40 8.42 10.40
CA SER A 63 -0.94 8.32 11.75
C SER A 63 0.15 8.10 12.80
N ILE A 64 1.35 7.66 12.40
CA ILE A 64 2.49 7.53 13.30
C ILE A 64 2.89 8.87 13.92
N ASN A 65 2.57 9.97 13.25
CA ASN A 65 2.90 11.31 13.75
C ASN A 65 1.94 11.79 14.84
N LYS A 66 0.82 11.09 15.01
CA LYS A 66 -0.24 11.48 15.95
C LYS A 66 -0.39 10.50 17.11
N ASN A 67 0.41 9.44 17.13
CA ASN A 67 0.27 8.38 18.12
C ASN A 67 1.61 8.04 18.74
N GLU A 68 1.57 7.61 20.00
CA GLU A 68 2.77 7.12 20.68
C GLU A 68 3.10 5.71 20.14
N PRO A 69 4.39 5.34 20.08
CA PRO A 69 4.79 4.02 19.61
C PRO A 69 4.61 2.96 20.71
N ASP A 70 3.38 2.73 21.13
CA ASP A 70 3.03 1.77 22.16
C ASP A 70 2.47 0.49 21.56
N ALA A 71 2.16 -0.48 22.43
CA ALA A 71 1.69 -1.79 21.99
C ALA A 71 0.37 -1.69 21.23
N ASP A 72 -0.56 -0.88 21.72
CA ASP A 72 -1.88 -0.76 21.09
C ASP A 72 -1.78 -0.19 19.68
N PHE A 73 -1.04 0.90 19.54
CA PHE A 73 -0.88 1.51 18.22
C PHE A 73 -0.10 0.58 17.28
N ALA A 74 0.97 -0.06 17.78
CA ALA A 74 1.76 -0.97 16.96
C ALA A 74 0.91 -2.12 16.42
N GLN A 75 0.07 -2.74 17.27
CA GLN A 75 -0.81 -3.82 16.85
C GLN A 75 -1.79 -3.37 15.77
N GLN A 76 -2.43 -2.24 15.97
CA GLN A 76 -3.38 -1.70 15.00
C GLN A 76 -2.72 -1.33 13.68
N TYR A 77 -1.58 -0.67 13.77
CA TYR A 77 -0.88 -0.20 12.57
C TYR A 77 -0.38 -1.37 11.73
N VAL A 78 0.24 -2.36 12.38
CA VAL A 78 0.73 -3.55 11.68
C VAL A 78 -0.42 -4.37 11.11
N ALA A 79 -1.53 -4.51 11.85
CA ALA A 79 -2.71 -5.21 11.35
C ALA A 79 -3.27 -4.53 10.11
N ARG A 80 -3.34 -3.20 10.10
CA ARG A 80 -3.81 -2.46 8.93
C ARG A 80 -2.84 -2.59 7.76
N TYR A 81 -1.54 -2.62 8.03
CA TYR A 81 -0.55 -2.88 6.99
C TYR A 81 -0.74 -4.26 6.37
N ASN A 82 -0.94 -5.29 7.20
CA ASN A 82 -1.15 -6.64 6.68
C ASN A 82 -2.39 -6.73 5.81
N SER A 83 -3.49 -6.10 6.22
CA SER A 83 -4.71 -6.03 5.41
C SER A 83 -4.50 -5.29 4.12
N PHE A 84 -3.78 -4.18 4.17
CA PHE A 84 -3.44 -3.40 2.99
C PHE A 84 -2.59 -4.22 2.02
N LEU A 85 -1.59 -4.93 2.53
CA LEU A 85 -0.71 -5.75 1.70
C LEU A 85 -1.50 -6.87 1.02
N GLU A 86 -2.44 -7.50 1.70
CA GLU A 86 -3.31 -8.51 1.09
C GLU A 86 -4.10 -7.92 -0.08
N GLU A 87 -4.67 -6.73 0.09
CA GLU A 87 -5.41 -6.05 -0.98
C GLU A 87 -4.51 -5.75 -2.17
N VAL A 88 -3.29 -5.28 -1.91
CA VAL A 88 -2.31 -5.00 -2.96
C VAL A 88 -1.94 -6.26 -3.72
N LEU A 89 -1.70 -7.36 -3.00
CA LEU A 89 -1.33 -8.64 -3.63
C LEU A 89 -2.47 -9.20 -4.47
N VAL A 90 -3.71 -9.11 -3.99
CA VAL A 90 -4.88 -9.53 -4.75
C VAL A 90 -5.01 -8.71 -6.03
N HIS A 91 -4.83 -7.41 -5.94
CA HIS A 91 -4.90 -6.53 -7.11
C HIS A 91 -3.82 -6.87 -8.13
N ARG A 92 -2.58 -7.09 -7.67
CA ARG A 92 -1.47 -7.46 -8.56
C ARG A 92 -1.70 -8.81 -9.20
N ALA A 93 -2.23 -9.78 -8.47
CA ALA A 93 -2.56 -11.09 -9.04
C ALA A 93 -3.61 -10.97 -10.15
N THR A 94 -4.60 -10.11 -9.96
CA THR A 94 -5.61 -9.85 -10.98
C THR A 94 -5.00 -9.27 -12.23
N ILE A 95 -4.11 -8.29 -12.11
CA ILE A 95 -3.41 -7.70 -13.26
C ILE A 95 -2.56 -8.73 -13.96
N THR A 96 -1.79 -9.52 -13.22
CA THR A 96 -0.91 -10.55 -13.78
C THR A 96 -1.71 -11.59 -14.55
N ASN A 97 -2.84 -12.03 -14.00
CA ASN A 97 -3.71 -12.99 -14.67
C ASN A 97 -4.30 -12.43 -15.96
N ALA A 98 -4.70 -11.17 -15.95
CA ALA A 98 -5.23 -10.50 -17.14
C ALA A 98 -4.16 -10.43 -18.23
N GLU A 99 -2.93 -10.05 -17.87
CA GLU A 99 -1.81 -10.01 -18.80
C GLU A 99 -1.50 -11.39 -19.38
N LYS A 100 -1.54 -12.43 -18.55
CA LYS A 100 -1.30 -13.79 -18.95
C LYS A 100 -2.35 -14.26 -19.99
N VAL A 101 -3.62 -13.95 -19.74
CA VAL A 101 -4.70 -14.29 -20.66
C VAL A 101 -4.49 -13.62 -22.01
N VAL A 102 -4.12 -12.35 -22.02
CA VAL A 102 -3.87 -11.60 -23.26
C VAL A 102 -2.71 -12.23 -24.02
N LEU A 103 -1.61 -12.59 -23.36
CA LEU A 103 -0.47 -13.23 -24.00
C LEU A 103 -0.83 -14.58 -24.55
N GLU A 104 -1.58 -15.40 -23.82
CA GLU A 104 -2.02 -16.71 -24.29
C GLU A 104 -2.92 -16.56 -25.51
N SER A 105 -3.82 -15.59 -25.52
CA SER A 105 -4.68 -15.33 -26.68
C SER A 105 -3.87 -14.93 -27.92
N ALA A 106 -2.83 -14.11 -27.72
CA ALA A 106 -1.95 -13.68 -28.81
C ALA A 106 -1.20 -14.88 -29.40
N TYR A 107 -0.76 -15.80 -28.56
CA TYR A 107 -0.05 -17.00 -29.05
C TYR A 107 -0.96 -17.98 -29.76
N LYS A 108 -2.21 -18.03 -29.40
CA LYS A 108 -3.18 -18.98 -30.04
C LYS A 108 -3.76 -18.45 -31.35
N ALA A 109 -3.60 -17.16 -31.54
CA ALA A 109 -4.05 -16.58 -32.80
C ALA A 109 -3.05 -16.82 -33.91
#